data_921f410c36df0414bc36205ee09d8c0f
#
_entry.id   921f410c36df0414bc36205ee09d8c0f
#
_cell.length_a   1.000
_cell.length_b   1.000
_cell.length_c   1.000
_cell.angle_alpha   90.00
_cell.angle_beta   90.00
_cell.angle_gamma   90.00
#
_symmetry.space_group_name_H-M   'P 1'
#
loop_
_entity.id
_entity.type
_entity.pdbx_description
1 polymer ?
#
loop_
_entity_poly.entity_id
_entity_poly.type
_entity_poly.pdbx_seq_one_letter_code
_entity_poly.pdbx_strand_id
1 'polypeptide(L)'
;MADNNSEKTEGKLAFDIAGGRFWIVVDGMETIQLNFGDTFEVKDGEGNWVETGIEITSDANDNLLFKLKNTNYAGILDDLEVRK
;
A
#
# COMPACT_ATOMS: atom_id res chain seq x y z
N MET A 1 21.69 20.00 7.71
CA MET A 1 20.28 20.13 7.49
C MET A 1 19.60 18.81 7.60
N ALA A 2 18.44 18.84 8.10
CA ALA A 2 17.71 17.60 8.24
C ALA A 2 17.41 17.01 6.87
N ASP A 3 17.58 15.75 6.79
CA ASP A 3 17.21 15.03 5.60
C ASP A 3 15.76 14.60 5.72
N ASN A 4 14.89 15.39 5.14
CA ASN A 4 13.47 15.12 5.25
C ASN A 4 13.03 13.90 4.46
N ASN A 5 13.91 13.38 3.61
CA ASN A 5 13.56 12.21 2.83
C ASN A 5 13.40 10.97 3.69
N SER A 6 13.97 10.98 4.88
CA SER A 6 13.83 9.85 5.78
C SER A 6 12.55 9.91 6.61
N GLU A 7 11.80 11.00 6.49
CA GLU A 7 10.63 11.20 7.33
C GLU A 7 9.36 10.77 6.61
N LYS A 8 9.32 9.51 6.26
CA LYS A 8 8.12 8.96 5.67
C LYS A 8 7.18 8.49 6.77
N THR A 9 5.89 8.57 6.47
CA THR A 9 4.87 8.10 7.41
C THR A 9 4.71 6.61 7.21
N GLU A 10 4.95 5.85 8.26
CA GLU A 10 4.83 4.40 8.24
C GLU A 10 3.57 3.97 8.94
N GLY A 11 2.91 2.97 8.38
CA GLY A 11 1.71 2.42 8.97
C GLY A 11 1.32 1.13 8.28
N LYS A 12 0.05 0.79 8.40
CA LYS A 12 -0.49 -0.42 7.80
C LYS A 12 -1.40 -0.04 6.64
N LEU A 13 -1.32 -0.82 5.57
CA LEU A 13 -2.22 -0.62 4.44
C LEU A 13 -3.60 -1.15 4.81
N ALA A 14 -4.63 -0.39 4.48
CA ALA A 14 -6.00 -0.80 4.73
C ALA A 14 -6.89 -0.33 3.59
N PHE A 15 -7.88 -1.14 3.25
CA PHE A 15 -8.86 -0.79 2.25
C PHE A 15 -10.17 -0.41 2.92
N ASP A 16 -10.62 0.80 2.65
CA ASP A 16 -11.91 1.30 3.12
C ASP A 16 -12.98 0.88 2.12
N ILE A 17 -13.72 -0.16 2.45
CA ILE A 17 -14.73 -0.71 1.54
C ILE A 17 -15.81 0.33 1.26
N ALA A 18 -16.25 1.05 2.27
CA ALA A 18 -17.33 2.02 2.11
C ALA A 18 -16.92 3.17 1.19
N GLY A 19 -15.69 3.63 1.31
CA GLY A 19 -15.19 4.74 0.48
C GLY A 19 -14.52 4.30 -0.80
N GLY A 20 -14.18 3.02 -0.93
CA GLY A 20 -13.49 2.51 -2.10
C GLY A 20 -12.07 3.01 -2.22
N ARG A 21 -11.38 3.22 -1.13
CA ARG A 21 -10.05 3.82 -1.11
C ARG A 21 -9.10 3.06 -0.22
N PHE A 22 -7.81 3.18 -0.55
CA PHE A 22 -6.76 2.65 0.30
C PHE A 22 -6.20 3.76 1.18
N TRP A 23 -5.79 3.37 2.37
CA TRP A 23 -5.23 4.29 3.36
C TRP A 23 -3.99 3.69 4.00
N ILE A 24 -3.09 4.56 4.41
CA ILE A 24 -2.07 4.18 5.39
C ILE A 24 -2.64 4.52 6.75
N VAL A 25 -2.79 3.51 7.59
CA VAL A 25 -3.36 3.65 8.92
C VAL A 25 -2.22 3.67 9.94
N VAL A 26 -2.17 4.71 10.74
CA VAL A 26 -1.14 4.89 11.77
C VAL A 26 -1.85 4.95 13.10
N ASP A 27 -1.48 4.04 14.01
CA ASP A 27 -2.06 3.97 15.35
C ASP A 27 -3.59 3.91 15.32
N GLY A 28 -4.12 3.16 14.35
CA GLY A 28 -5.56 2.98 14.22
C GLY A 28 -6.29 4.10 13.51
N MET A 29 -5.58 5.12 13.01
CA MET A 29 -6.20 6.25 12.35
C MET A 29 -5.81 6.31 10.88
N GLU A 30 -6.80 6.50 10.02
CA GLU A 30 -6.54 6.71 8.60
C GLU A 30 -5.79 8.02 8.43
N THR A 31 -4.56 7.93 7.97
CA THR A 31 -3.65 9.08 7.97
C THR A 31 -3.34 9.57 6.57
N ILE A 32 -3.01 8.66 5.65
CA ILE A 32 -2.68 9.04 4.27
C ILE A 32 -3.58 8.27 3.33
N GLN A 33 -4.31 8.98 2.48
CA GLN A 33 -5.09 8.34 1.44
C GLN A 33 -4.19 8.02 0.26
N LEU A 34 -4.34 6.81 -0.24
CA LEU A 34 -3.56 6.35 -1.40
C LEU A 34 -4.49 6.23 -2.60
N ASN A 35 -4.15 6.90 -3.69
CA ASN A 35 -4.92 6.84 -4.91
C ASN A 35 -4.19 5.97 -5.93
N PHE A 36 -4.93 5.49 -6.93
CA PHE A 36 -4.29 4.81 -8.05
C PHE A 36 -3.34 5.79 -8.72
N GLY A 37 -2.13 5.32 -9.00
CA GLY A 37 -1.11 6.17 -9.56
C GLY A 37 -0.16 6.78 -8.54
N ASP A 38 -0.53 6.78 -7.27
CA ASP A 38 0.38 7.24 -6.23
C ASP A 38 1.49 6.21 -6.02
N THR A 39 2.67 6.72 -5.71
CA THR A 39 3.81 5.86 -5.41
C THR A 39 4.05 5.86 -3.91
N PHE A 40 4.28 4.70 -3.36
CA PHE A 40 4.63 4.55 -1.95
C PHE A 40 5.52 3.33 -1.82
N GLU A 41 5.89 2.97 -0.59
CA GLU A 41 6.75 1.82 -0.39
C GLU A 41 6.06 0.80 0.50
N VAL A 42 6.30 -0.47 0.21
CA VAL A 42 5.79 -1.59 1.00
C VAL A 42 6.99 -2.41 1.48
N LYS A 43 6.90 -2.93 2.70
CA LYS A 43 7.95 -3.79 3.22
C LYS A 43 7.69 -5.21 2.74
N ASP A 44 8.72 -5.83 2.13
CA ASP A 44 8.60 -7.20 1.65
C ASP A 44 8.84 -8.19 2.78
N GLY A 45 8.81 -9.48 2.45
CA GLY A 45 8.99 -10.53 3.44
C GLY A 45 10.38 -10.59 4.04
N GLU A 46 11.34 -9.90 3.43
CA GLU A 46 12.73 -9.88 3.91
C GLU A 46 13.05 -8.60 4.66
N GLY A 47 12.06 -7.74 4.86
CA GLY A 47 12.26 -6.51 5.59
C GLY A 47 12.77 -5.35 4.74
N ASN A 48 12.77 -5.50 3.43
CA ASN A 48 13.22 -4.43 2.53
C ASN A 48 12.03 -3.59 2.08
N TRP A 49 12.27 -2.30 1.91
CA TRP A 49 11.26 -1.40 1.38
C TRP A 49 11.32 -1.42 -0.15
N VAL A 50 10.17 -1.64 -0.77
CA VAL A 50 10.04 -1.76 -2.23
C VAL A 50 9.10 -0.67 -2.71
N GLU A 51 9.54 0.09 -3.70
CA GLU A 51 8.69 1.10 -4.31
C GLU A 51 7.54 0.42 -5.04
N THR A 52 6.32 0.89 -4.82
CA THR A 52 5.14 0.25 -5.35
C THR A 52 4.03 1.26 -5.63
N GLY A 53 2.95 0.77 -6.13
CA GLY A 53 1.70 1.50 -6.32
C GLY A 53 0.59 0.49 -6.44
N ILE A 54 -0.64 0.95 -6.36
CA ILE A 54 -1.80 0.06 -6.42
C ILE A 54 -2.25 -0.06 -7.86
N GLU A 55 -2.43 -1.29 -8.31
CA GLU A 55 -2.97 -1.55 -9.64
C GLU A 55 -4.03 -2.64 -9.55
N ILE A 56 -4.82 -2.73 -10.60
CA ILE A 56 -5.86 -3.74 -10.69
C ILE A 56 -5.42 -4.78 -11.70
N THR A 57 -5.55 -6.05 -11.34
CA THR A 57 -5.27 -7.16 -12.23
C THR A 57 -6.46 -8.12 -12.17
N SER A 58 -6.36 -9.26 -12.83
CA SER A 58 -7.41 -10.28 -12.76
C SER A 58 -6.79 -11.63 -12.50
N ASP A 59 -7.57 -12.50 -11.86
CA ASP A 59 -7.13 -13.87 -11.61
C ASP A 59 -7.53 -14.78 -12.78
N ALA A 60 -7.32 -16.08 -12.61
CA ALA A 60 -7.62 -17.05 -13.66
C ALA A 60 -9.10 -17.14 -14.00
N ASN A 61 -9.97 -16.67 -13.11
CA ASN A 61 -11.42 -16.69 -13.30
C ASN A 61 -11.96 -15.32 -13.72
N ASP A 62 -11.06 -14.40 -14.12
CA ASP A 62 -11.41 -13.04 -14.52
C ASP A 62 -12.00 -12.20 -13.39
N ASN A 63 -11.77 -12.58 -12.15
CA ASN A 63 -12.12 -11.74 -11.01
C ASN A 63 -11.08 -10.65 -10.84
N LEU A 64 -11.54 -9.43 -10.59
CA LEU A 64 -10.62 -8.31 -10.40
C LEU A 64 -9.96 -8.39 -9.03
N LEU A 65 -8.66 -8.13 -9.02
CA LEU A 65 -7.86 -8.12 -7.81
C LEU A 65 -7.05 -6.84 -7.73
N PHE A 66 -6.84 -6.36 -6.52
CA PHE A 66 -5.83 -5.33 -6.31
C PHE A 66 -4.47 -5.98 -6.17
N LYS A 67 -3.45 -5.30 -6.68
CA LYS A 67 -2.09 -5.81 -6.66
C LYS A 67 -1.15 -4.64 -6.37
N LEU A 68 -0.04 -4.93 -5.70
CA LEU A 68 1.01 -3.94 -5.51
C LEU A 68 2.11 -4.18 -6.55
N LYS A 69 2.49 -3.12 -7.26
CA LYS A 69 3.51 -3.19 -8.30
C LYS A 69 4.82 -3.66 -7.72
N ASN A 70 5.59 -4.38 -8.52
CA ASN A 70 6.92 -4.85 -8.16
C ASN A 70 6.93 -5.83 -6.98
N THR A 71 5.79 -6.41 -6.65
CA THR A 71 5.67 -7.36 -5.56
C THR A 71 4.79 -8.52 -5.98
N ASN A 72 4.73 -9.53 -5.12
CA ASN A 72 3.80 -10.64 -5.29
C ASN A 72 2.52 -10.45 -4.48
N TYR A 73 2.37 -9.30 -3.85
CA TYR A 73 1.17 -9.04 -3.06
C TYR A 73 -0.01 -8.76 -3.97
N ALA A 74 -1.05 -9.55 -3.85
CA ALA A 74 -2.27 -9.39 -4.64
C ALA A 74 -3.46 -9.92 -3.84
N GLY A 75 -4.63 -9.39 -4.13
CA GLY A 75 -5.85 -9.80 -3.47
C GLY A 75 -6.11 -8.97 -2.22
N ILE A 76 -6.06 -9.59 -1.05
CA ILE A 76 -6.24 -8.88 0.21
C ILE A 76 -4.89 -8.29 0.61
N LEU A 77 -4.85 -6.96 0.64
CA LEU A 77 -3.61 -6.24 0.90
C LEU A 77 -3.59 -5.60 2.29
N ASP A 78 -4.58 -5.90 3.12
CA ASP A 78 -4.69 -5.29 4.43
C ASP A 78 -3.54 -5.71 5.34
N ASP A 79 -3.13 -4.79 6.20
CA ASP A 79 -2.11 -5.01 7.23
C ASP A 79 -0.69 -5.13 6.73
N LEU A 80 -0.43 -4.90 5.44
CA LEU A 80 0.93 -4.80 4.95
C LEU A 80 1.59 -3.54 5.51
N GLU A 81 2.87 -3.64 5.83
CA GLU A 81 3.60 -2.47 6.31
C GLU A 81 3.98 -1.60 5.13
N VAL A 82 3.57 -0.35 5.18
CA VAL A 82 3.78 0.60 4.09
C VAL A 82 4.24 1.92 4.64
N ARG A 83 4.82 2.75 3.77
CA ARG A 83 5.21 4.11 4.14
C ARG A 83 5.17 5.02 2.93
N LYS A 84 4.97 6.31 3.20
CA LYS A 84 4.95 7.30 2.13
C LYS A 84 5.47 8.65 2.59
#